data_5ba000fa0c5b0ad1fa691e407ec8ad2e
#
_entry.id   5ba000fa0c5b0ad1fa691e407ec8ad2e
#
_cell.length_a   1.000
_cell.length_b   1.000
_cell.length_c   1.000
_cell.angle_alpha   90.00
_cell.angle_beta   90.00
_cell.angle_gamma   90.00
#
_symmetry.space_group_name_H-M   'P 1'
#
loop_
_entity.id
_entity.type
_entity.pdbx_description
1 polymer ?
#
loop_
_entity_poly.entity_id
_entity_poly.type
_entity_poly.pdbx_seq_one_letter_code
_entity_poly.pdbx_strand_id
1 'polypeptide(L)'
;MPKLVYENHAMPVFYRGVMYREGAEGKEEAYLKLYDGHDWKWFCVRLNHTDMEYLRKNWSGKKASAPILEKRHHKYFLRFSYTEEITLTKTSVKEQVICSVDLGINTDAVCTIMRADGTVLGRRFI
;
A
#
# COMPACT_ATOMS: atom_id res chain seq x y z
N MET A 1 9.52 -23.69 24.92
CA MET A 1 8.72 -22.82 24.06
C MET A 1 9.66 -22.11 23.10
N PRO A 2 9.41 -22.11 21.79
CA PRO A 2 10.21 -21.35 20.86
C PRO A 2 10.08 -19.86 21.20
N LYS A 3 11.21 -19.16 21.34
CA LYS A 3 11.20 -17.70 21.50
C LYS A 3 10.81 -17.10 20.16
N LEU A 4 9.71 -16.34 20.13
CA LEU A 4 9.37 -15.49 19.00
C LEU A 4 10.42 -14.36 18.93
N VAL A 5 11.31 -14.45 17.97
CA VAL A 5 12.28 -13.39 17.68
C VAL A 5 11.56 -12.38 16.77
N TYR A 6 11.14 -11.28 17.35
CA TYR A 6 10.54 -10.14 16.60
C TYR A 6 11.65 -9.32 15.92
N GLU A 7 12.49 -9.98 15.16
CA GLU A 7 13.44 -9.24 14.33
C GLU A 7 12.75 -8.71 13.09
N ASN A 8 12.56 -7.40 13.09
CA ASN A 8 12.39 -6.50 11.94
C ASN A 8 11.29 -6.78 10.88
N HIS A 9 10.52 -7.87 10.96
CA HIS A 9 9.58 -8.25 9.90
C HIS A 9 8.12 -8.44 10.34
N ALA A 10 7.81 -8.28 11.61
CA ALA A 10 6.41 -8.31 12.05
C ALA A 10 5.73 -7.00 11.67
N MET A 11 4.88 -7.06 10.65
CA MET A 11 4.04 -5.95 10.21
C MET A 11 2.59 -6.28 10.59
N PRO A 12 2.14 -6.01 11.83
CA PRO A 12 0.77 -6.31 12.24
C PRO A 12 -0.22 -5.46 11.46
N VAL A 13 -1.28 -6.12 10.98
CA VAL A 13 -2.41 -5.49 10.30
C VAL A 13 -3.45 -5.08 11.33
N PHE A 14 -3.85 -3.82 11.32
CA PHE A 14 -4.86 -3.29 12.22
C PHE A 14 -6.22 -3.21 11.51
N TYR A 15 -7.07 -4.20 11.70
CA TYR A 15 -8.39 -4.27 11.07
C TYR A 15 -9.27 -3.09 11.48
N ARG A 16 -9.85 -2.40 10.47
CA ARG A 16 -10.74 -1.25 10.68
C ARG A 16 -11.95 -1.63 11.52
N GLY A 17 -12.31 -0.76 12.45
CA GLY A 17 -13.41 -0.97 13.40
C GLY A 17 -13.07 -1.90 14.57
N VAL A 18 -12.14 -2.84 14.41
CA VAL A 18 -11.74 -3.80 15.44
C VAL A 18 -10.48 -3.35 16.16
N MET A 19 -9.43 -3.01 15.42
CA MET A 19 -8.11 -2.65 15.96
C MET A 19 -7.63 -1.25 15.52
N TYR A 20 -8.29 -0.65 14.52
CA TYR A 20 -8.01 0.67 14.01
C TYR A 20 -9.28 1.49 13.90
N ARG A 21 -9.22 2.75 14.34
CA ARG A 21 -10.25 3.77 14.14
C ARG A 21 -9.60 5.07 13.71
N GLU A 22 -10.25 5.75 12.81
CA GLU A 22 -9.86 7.11 12.43
C GLU A 22 -10.23 8.10 13.54
N GLY A 23 -9.43 9.15 13.68
CA GLY A 23 -9.78 10.27 14.55
C GLY A 23 -11.00 11.03 14.03
N ALA A 24 -11.44 12.02 14.79
CA ALA A 24 -12.51 12.91 14.35
C ALA A 24 -12.09 13.66 13.07
N GLU A 25 -13.06 14.00 12.25
CA GLU A 25 -12.84 14.74 11.00
C GLU A 25 -12.03 16.02 11.26
N GLY A 26 -10.99 16.23 10.46
CA GLY A 26 -10.06 17.36 10.59
C GLY A 26 -8.96 17.18 11.64
N LYS A 27 -8.99 16.13 12.45
CA LYS A 27 -7.92 15.81 13.38
C LYS A 27 -6.89 14.86 12.78
N GLU A 28 -5.64 15.08 13.13
CA GLU A 28 -4.52 14.24 12.69
C GLU A 28 -4.22 13.17 13.74
N GLU A 29 -5.24 12.39 14.04
CA GLU A 29 -5.23 11.37 15.08
C GLU A 29 -5.79 10.06 14.53
N ALA A 30 -5.29 8.96 15.06
CA ALA A 30 -5.87 7.64 14.88
C ALA A 30 -5.85 6.88 16.20
N TYR A 31 -6.68 5.87 16.31
CA TYR A 31 -6.74 5.03 17.49
C TYR A 31 -6.35 3.61 17.11
N LEU A 32 -5.35 3.08 17.81
CA LEU A 32 -4.88 1.71 17.68
C LEU A 32 -5.26 0.91 18.93
N LYS A 33 -5.82 -0.26 18.73
CA LYS A 33 -6.10 -1.18 19.83
C LYS A 33 -4.88 -2.07 20.05
N LEU A 34 -4.22 -1.90 21.18
CA LEU A 34 -3.01 -2.60 21.55
C LEU A 34 -3.21 -3.36 22.87
N TYR A 35 -2.50 -4.46 23.03
CA TYR A 35 -2.45 -5.22 24.28
C TYR A 35 -1.36 -4.63 25.17
N ASP A 36 -1.72 -4.22 26.41
CA ASP A 36 -0.80 -3.57 27.36
C ASP A 36 -0.10 -4.55 28.32
N GLY A 37 -0.30 -5.84 28.10
CA GLY A 37 0.17 -6.90 29.00
C GLY A 37 -0.93 -7.48 29.89
N HIS A 38 -2.04 -6.78 30.06
CA HIS A 38 -3.20 -7.18 30.85
C HIS A 38 -4.50 -7.16 30.08
N ASP A 39 -4.71 -6.11 29.24
CA ASP A 39 -5.94 -5.92 28.50
C ASP A 39 -5.70 -5.22 27.16
N TRP A 40 -6.72 -5.26 26.29
CA TRP A 40 -6.74 -4.58 25.02
C TRP A 40 -7.30 -3.17 25.18
N LYS A 41 -6.45 -2.14 24.97
CA LYS A 41 -6.80 -0.72 25.12
C LYS A 41 -6.63 0.05 23.83
N TRP A 42 -7.42 1.10 23.71
CA TRP A 42 -7.30 2.06 22.61
C TRP A 42 -6.28 3.13 22.94
N PHE A 43 -5.28 3.26 22.10
CA PHE A 43 -4.25 4.29 22.19
C PHE A 43 -4.45 5.30 21.07
N CYS A 44 -4.53 6.58 21.44
CA CYS A 44 -4.53 7.67 20.48
C CYS A 44 -3.09 7.90 19.98
N VAL A 45 -2.91 7.92 18.68
CA VAL A 45 -1.65 8.24 18.02
C VAL A 45 -1.83 9.46 17.14
N ARG A 46 -0.87 10.38 17.22
CA ARG A 46 -0.85 11.55 16.34
C ARG A 46 -0.18 11.18 15.04
N LEU A 47 -0.81 11.56 13.94
CA LEU A 47 -0.31 11.35 12.59
C LEU A 47 0.41 12.63 12.10
N ASN A 48 1.31 12.47 11.15
CA ASN A 48 2.03 13.59 10.58
C ASN A 48 1.10 14.45 9.72
N HIS A 49 1.09 15.75 9.92
CA HIS A 49 0.26 16.70 9.18
C HIS A 49 0.46 16.62 7.67
N THR A 50 1.70 16.67 7.23
CA THR A 50 2.07 16.65 5.80
C THR A 50 1.58 15.37 5.11
N ASP A 51 1.74 14.21 5.78
CA ASP A 51 1.29 12.93 5.25
C ASP A 51 -0.24 12.87 5.17
N MET A 52 -0.93 13.39 6.18
CA MET A 52 -2.39 13.45 6.19
C MET A 52 -2.95 14.40 5.13
N GLU A 53 -2.30 15.53 4.92
CA GLU A 53 -2.65 16.46 3.84
C GLU A 53 -2.47 15.81 2.46
N TYR A 54 -1.34 15.13 2.26
CA TYR A 54 -1.10 14.36 1.03
C TYR A 54 -2.19 13.31 0.78
N LEU A 55 -2.56 12.54 1.82
CA LEU A 55 -3.62 11.54 1.72
C LEU A 55 -4.98 12.17 1.37
N ARG A 56 -5.35 13.26 2.02
CA ARG A 56 -6.60 13.99 1.72
C ARG A 56 -6.64 14.49 0.29
N LYS A 57 -5.54 15.08 -0.19
CA LYS A 57 -5.44 15.65 -1.53
C LYS A 57 -5.49 14.59 -2.64
N ASN A 58 -4.80 13.47 -2.48
CA ASN A 58 -4.57 12.52 -3.57
C ASN A 58 -5.44 11.26 -3.46
N TRP A 59 -5.93 10.93 -2.27
CA TRP A 59 -6.57 9.65 -1.98
C TRP A 59 -7.95 9.77 -1.34
N SER A 60 -8.49 10.99 -1.24
CA SER A 60 -9.86 11.21 -0.76
C SER A 60 -10.88 10.47 -1.64
N GLY A 61 -11.85 9.84 -0.99
CA GLY A 61 -12.90 9.07 -1.68
C GLY A 61 -12.47 7.69 -2.20
N LYS A 62 -11.18 7.32 -2.12
CA LYS A 62 -10.70 6.00 -2.53
C LYS A 62 -10.75 5.02 -1.36
N LYS A 63 -11.01 3.76 -1.67
CA LYS A 63 -11.09 2.69 -0.66
C LYS A 63 -9.70 2.37 -0.10
N ALA A 64 -9.50 2.68 1.16
CA ALA A 64 -8.28 2.32 1.89
C ALA A 64 -8.40 0.94 2.54
N SER A 65 -7.33 0.14 2.47
CA SER A 65 -7.22 -1.11 3.22
C SER A 65 -7.06 -0.88 4.72
N ALA A 66 -7.07 -1.96 5.50
CA ALA A 66 -6.63 -1.92 6.89
C ALA A 66 -5.15 -1.51 6.97
N PRO A 67 -4.79 -0.56 7.86
CA PRO A 67 -3.41 -0.12 7.97
C PRO A 67 -2.49 -1.21 8.54
N ILE A 68 -1.24 -1.17 8.10
CA ILE A 68 -0.16 -2.02 8.57
C ILE A 68 0.79 -1.16 9.38
N LEU A 69 1.13 -1.59 10.60
CA LEU A 69 2.15 -0.93 11.41
C LEU A 69 3.53 -1.44 10.99
N GLU A 70 4.37 -0.54 10.55
CA GLU A 70 5.75 -0.83 10.15
C GLU A 70 6.73 -0.05 11.03
N LYS A 71 7.77 -0.72 11.48
CA LYS A 71 8.90 -0.09 12.17
C LYS A 71 10.08 0.01 11.20
N ARG A 72 10.54 1.24 10.96
CA ARG A 72 11.76 1.51 10.18
C ARG A 72 12.74 2.27 11.05
N HIS A 73 13.90 1.71 11.30
CA HIS A 73 14.88 2.24 12.24
C HIS A 73 14.24 2.48 13.61
N HIS A 74 14.13 3.73 14.05
CA HIS A 74 13.53 4.10 15.34
C HIS A 74 12.15 4.76 15.22
N LYS A 75 11.53 4.72 14.03
CA LYS A 75 10.23 5.35 13.76
C LYS A 75 9.18 4.29 13.42
N TYR A 76 7.93 4.59 13.77
CA TYR A 76 6.78 3.79 13.41
C TYR A 76 5.96 4.49 12.33
N PHE A 77 5.48 3.72 11.37
CA PHE A 77 4.67 4.18 10.25
C PHE A 77 3.40 3.36 10.17
N LEU A 78 2.29 4.03 9.90
CA LEU A 78 1.06 3.37 9.47
C LEU A 78 1.01 3.41 7.95
N ARG A 79 1.12 2.25 7.32
CA ARG A 79 1.04 2.12 5.86
C ARG A 79 -0.39 1.81 5.45
N PHE A 80 -0.93 2.61 4.56
CA PHE A 80 -2.23 2.40 3.95
C PHE A 80 -2.05 2.01 2.49
N SER A 81 -2.76 0.96 2.03
CA SER A 81 -2.89 0.64 0.62
C SER A 81 -4.25 1.10 0.12
N TYR A 82 -4.28 1.69 -1.06
CA TYR A 82 -5.50 2.17 -1.69
C TYR A 82 -5.75 1.37 -2.96
N THR A 83 -7.02 1.07 -3.22
CA THR A 83 -7.46 0.42 -4.45
C THR A 83 -8.21 1.44 -5.30
N GLU A 84 -7.84 1.52 -6.55
CA GLU A 84 -8.53 2.33 -7.55
C GLU A 84 -8.84 1.45 -8.75
N GLU A 85 -10.09 1.47 -9.20
CA GLU A 85 -10.50 0.85 -10.46
C GLU A 85 -10.33 1.87 -11.57
N ILE A 86 -9.44 1.57 -12.50
CA ILE A 86 -9.21 2.41 -13.67
C ILE A 86 -9.79 1.68 -14.88
N THR A 87 -10.78 2.30 -15.51
CA THR A 87 -11.25 1.82 -16.80
C THR A 87 -10.24 2.23 -17.87
N LEU A 88 -9.47 1.25 -18.33
CA LEU A 88 -8.58 1.45 -19.46
C LEU A 88 -9.43 1.73 -20.69
N THR A 89 -9.07 2.79 -21.38
CA THR A 89 -9.74 3.43 -22.50
C THR A 89 -10.59 2.58 -23.43
N LYS A 90 -11.60 3.22 -24.01
CA LYS A 90 -12.57 2.74 -24.98
C LYS A 90 -12.00 2.26 -26.35
N THR A 91 -10.70 2.03 -26.46
CA THR A 91 -10.07 1.47 -27.66
C THR A 91 -10.40 0.00 -27.80
N SER A 92 -10.73 -0.42 -29.00
CA SER A 92 -10.96 -1.83 -29.31
C SER A 92 -9.70 -2.64 -28.95
N VAL A 93 -9.87 -3.88 -28.50
CA VAL A 93 -8.74 -4.76 -28.11
C VAL A 93 -7.70 -4.85 -29.25
N LYS A 94 -8.14 -4.78 -30.52
CA LYS A 94 -7.27 -4.82 -31.71
C LYS A 94 -6.34 -3.61 -31.84
N GLU A 95 -6.72 -2.47 -31.26
CA GLU A 95 -5.94 -1.22 -31.33
C GLU A 95 -5.06 -1.00 -30.10
N GLN A 96 -5.16 -1.90 -29.10
CA GLN A 96 -4.38 -1.78 -27.89
C GLN A 96 -2.91 -2.12 -28.13
N VAL A 97 -2.04 -1.32 -27.50
CA VAL A 97 -0.63 -1.58 -27.37
C VAL A 97 -0.37 -2.11 -25.96
N ILE A 98 0.19 -3.29 -25.87
CA ILE A 98 0.45 -3.98 -24.60
C ILE A 98 1.93 -3.82 -24.27
N CYS A 99 2.22 -3.39 -23.06
CA CYS A 99 3.57 -3.40 -22.49
C CYS A 99 3.69 -4.58 -21.51
N SER A 100 4.55 -5.54 -21.85
CA SER A 100 4.89 -6.66 -20.97
C SER A 100 6.26 -6.40 -20.36
N VAL A 101 6.36 -6.60 -19.04
CA VAL A 101 7.62 -6.47 -18.30
C VAL A 101 7.93 -7.82 -17.67
N ASP A 102 9.09 -8.37 -18.01
CA ASP A 102 9.64 -9.58 -17.41
C ASP A 102 10.85 -9.22 -16.54
N LEU A 103 10.87 -9.75 -15.32
CA LEU A 103 11.96 -9.52 -14.36
C LEU A 103 12.94 -10.70 -14.44
N GLY A 104 14.19 -10.40 -14.75
CA GLY A 104 15.24 -11.42 -14.93
C GLY A 104 16.26 -11.44 -13.79
N ILE A 105 17.04 -12.52 -13.74
CA ILE A 105 18.12 -12.67 -12.74
C ILE A 105 19.38 -11.95 -13.20
N ASN A 106 19.66 -11.95 -14.51
CA ASN A 106 20.88 -11.37 -15.09
C ASN A 106 20.66 -9.99 -15.72
N THR A 107 19.40 -9.66 -15.98
CA THR A 107 18.95 -8.37 -16.51
C THR A 107 17.82 -7.94 -15.60
N ASP A 108 17.86 -6.74 -15.05
CA ASP A 108 16.89 -6.31 -14.04
C ASP A 108 15.46 -6.37 -14.55
N ALA A 109 15.24 -5.97 -15.81
CA ALA A 109 13.95 -6.14 -16.46
C ALA A 109 14.07 -6.15 -18.01
N VAL A 110 13.15 -6.84 -18.66
CA VAL A 110 12.92 -6.74 -20.10
C VAL A 110 11.54 -6.19 -20.35
N CYS A 111 11.47 -5.03 -21.00
CA CYS A 111 10.21 -4.40 -21.39
C CYS A 111 9.96 -4.66 -22.88
N THR A 112 8.82 -5.25 -23.23
CA THR A 112 8.41 -5.52 -24.61
C THR A 112 7.10 -4.83 -24.89
N ILE A 113 7.05 -4.06 -25.96
CA ILE A 113 5.83 -3.39 -26.46
C ILE A 113 5.32 -4.14 -27.67
N MET A 114 4.06 -4.56 -27.63
CA MET A 114 3.46 -5.36 -28.71
C MET A 114 2.01 -4.92 -29.00
N ARG A 115 1.54 -5.19 -30.17
CA ARG A 115 0.14 -5.10 -30.55
C ARG A 115 -0.63 -6.34 -30.11
N ALA A 116 -1.96 -6.24 -30.09
CA ALA A 116 -2.85 -7.34 -29.73
C ALA A 116 -2.76 -8.55 -30.68
N ASP A 117 -2.27 -8.37 -31.91
CA ASP A 117 -2.03 -9.41 -32.89
C ASP A 117 -0.68 -10.16 -32.67
N GLY A 118 0.09 -9.78 -31.64
CA GLY A 118 1.38 -10.36 -31.32
C GLY A 118 2.58 -9.66 -31.99
N THR A 119 2.37 -8.64 -32.82
CA THR A 119 3.45 -7.89 -33.47
C THR A 119 4.24 -7.12 -32.43
N VAL A 120 5.54 -7.42 -32.30
CA VAL A 120 6.46 -6.72 -31.39
C VAL A 120 6.87 -5.39 -32.02
N LEU A 121 6.55 -4.29 -31.35
CA LEU A 121 6.88 -2.93 -31.78
C LEU A 121 8.23 -2.45 -31.24
N GLY A 122 8.65 -2.97 -30.11
CA GLY A 122 9.92 -2.62 -29.49
C GLY A 122 10.24 -3.48 -28.30
N ARG A 123 11.53 -3.55 -27.97
CA ARG A 123 12.03 -4.24 -26.76
C ARG A 123 13.15 -3.40 -26.15
N ARG A 124 13.16 -3.32 -24.83
CA ARG A 124 14.21 -2.66 -24.06
C ARG A 124 14.63 -3.55 -22.90
N PHE A 125 15.93 -3.68 -22.75
CA PHE A 125 16.59 -4.31 -21.59
C PHE A 125 16.98 -3.20 -20.60
N ILE A 126 16.72 -3.40 -19.32
CA ILE A 126 16.99 -2.46 -18.24
C ILE A 126 17.88 -3.14 -17.22
#